data_ee5e7c611c2b3529f2f9617f84cd5f7c
#
_entry.id   ee5e7c611c2b3529f2f9617f84cd5f7c
#
_cell.length_a   1.000
_cell.length_b   1.000
_cell.length_c   1.000
_cell.angle_alpha   90.00
_cell.angle_beta   90.00
_cell.angle_gamma   90.00
#
_symmetry.space_group_name_H-M   'P 1'
#
loop_
_entity.id
_entity.type
_entity.pdbx_description
1 polymer ?
#
loop_
_entity_poly.entity_id
_entity_poly.type
_entity_poly.pdbx_seq_one_letter_code
_entity_poly.pdbx_strand_id
1 'polypeptide(L)'
;VDELAAQAAALVARRPQDARLRRVGTSRAGTPLWLLSVGHGSRQALVVAGPHANEPVGGATVLRLAERVLADARLSEGADATWNLLLCLDPDGSRRNEGWLPGPYSLGRYFRNFFRPGFLEQPEWLPEGAAGARLPETRALLEVQDELRPFLQCSLHGVDVGGGFVELTRDLPGLARRVAHTAARLRIPRELGPYDTLYWPRLGPAVYHIPPPRPGDLAAAITEAAVESTWYHPHRHGTVTAVVEAPMWGVTGVENGAPPADADAFLRTVSHTLRHDSRILEQLLARIRPFVQGATEEGAGVGLRDAWPRPAADPIGAPARDTIDTRPRTLVVPDAARLLAPVDDYLLVIPGLADAWDPDVDTGAARPLPPLNTAHLAALRIAGRRLALRTAGLLYQLVVASGHDQAGVLPELDRLIDEWCADYRDGCGARWISVARQVEYQSRVVLSAFELARRHAPVRSRSGEPGWGTEPAVPMHQE
;
A
#
# COMPACT_ATOMS: atom_id res chain seq x y z
N VAL A 1 14.37 -1.75 1.54
CA VAL A 1 14.33 -1.45 0.09
C VAL A 1 15.61 -1.98 -0.57
N ASP A 2 16.79 -1.59 -0.11
CA ASP A 2 18.07 -1.99 -0.73
C ASP A 2 18.30 -3.51 -0.68
N GLU A 3 17.90 -4.13 0.40
CA GLU A 3 17.97 -5.59 0.56
C GLU A 3 17.13 -6.35 -0.48
N LEU A 4 15.96 -5.82 -0.86
CA LEU A 4 15.15 -6.41 -1.92
C LEU A 4 15.87 -6.35 -3.26
N ALA A 5 16.47 -5.22 -3.61
CA ALA A 5 17.25 -5.06 -4.84
C ALA A 5 18.48 -5.99 -4.85
N ALA A 6 19.20 -6.08 -3.73
CA ALA A 6 20.34 -6.97 -3.59
C ALA A 6 19.95 -8.45 -3.73
N GLN A 7 18.85 -8.89 -3.12
CA GLN A 7 18.36 -10.27 -3.24
C GLN A 7 17.89 -10.58 -4.67
N ALA A 8 17.21 -9.63 -5.35
CA ALA A 8 16.82 -9.78 -6.75
C ALA A 8 18.06 -9.89 -7.67
N ALA A 9 19.07 -9.05 -7.48
CA ALA A 9 20.33 -9.12 -8.23
C ALA A 9 21.06 -10.47 -8.01
N ALA A 10 21.12 -10.95 -6.76
CA ALA A 10 21.68 -12.25 -6.43
C ALA A 10 20.90 -13.42 -7.08
N LEU A 11 19.57 -13.30 -7.19
CA LEU A 11 18.75 -14.29 -7.90
C LEU A 11 19.08 -14.32 -9.39
N VAL A 12 19.19 -13.16 -10.04
CA VAL A 12 19.59 -13.04 -11.46
C VAL A 12 20.99 -13.61 -11.67
N ALA A 13 21.95 -13.32 -10.80
CA ALA A 13 23.30 -13.87 -10.90
C ALA A 13 23.33 -15.41 -10.85
N ARG A 14 22.43 -16.04 -10.10
CA ARG A 14 22.28 -17.51 -10.04
C ARG A 14 21.53 -18.10 -11.23
N ARG A 15 20.70 -17.31 -11.91
CA ARG A 15 19.81 -17.75 -12.99
C ARG A 15 19.80 -16.76 -14.16
N PRO A 16 20.96 -16.43 -14.75
CA PRO A 16 21.08 -15.36 -15.75
C PRO A 16 20.34 -15.68 -17.07
N GLN A 17 20.03 -16.96 -17.31
CA GLN A 17 19.29 -17.37 -18.50
C GLN A 17 17.77 -17.22 -18.31
N ASP A 18 17.27 -17.25 -17.06
CA ASP A 18 15.84 -17.34 -16.76
C ASP A 18 15.29 -16.05 -16.13
N ALA A 19 16.18 -15.19 -15.66
CA ALA A 19 15.79 -13.96 -14.95
C ALA A 19 16.62 -12.75 -15.36
N ARG A 20 15.97 -11.58 -15.37
CA ARG A 20 16.59 -10.29 -15.69
C ARG A 20 16.09 -9.23 -14.71
N LEU A 21 17.01 -8.37 -14.21
CA LEU A 21 16.69 -7.20 -13.41
C LEU A 21 16.96 -5.95 -14.24
N ARG A 22 15.98 -5.06 -14.39
CA ARG A 22 16.15 -3.79 -15.07
C ARG A 22 15.61 -2.62 -14.25
N ARG A 23 16.22 -1.46 -14.36
CA ARG A 23 15.71 -0.21 -13.83
C ARG A 23 14.61 0.30 -14.76
N VAL A 24 13.41 0.55 -14.22
CA VAL A 24 12.25 1.04 -14.98
C VAL A 24 11.92 2.50 -14.68
N GLY A 25 12.59 3.10 -13.74
CA GLY A 25 12.40 4.49 -13.35
C GLY A 25 13.26 4.85 -12.14
N THR A 26 12.95 6.01 -11.59
CA THR A 26 13.58 6.54 -10.38
C THR A 26 12.50 7.24 -9.58
N SER A 27 12.52 7.07 -8.26
CA SER A 27 11.61 7.76 -7.36
C SER A 27 11.92 9.25 -7.26
N ARG A 28 11.06 9.99 -6.58
CA ARG A 28 11.24 11.43 -6.30
C ARG A 28 12.56 11.74 -5.59
N ALA A 29 13.02 10.88 -4.69
CA ALA A 29 14.29 11.06 -3.98
C ALA A 29 15.50 10.44 -4.72
N GLY A 30 15.33 9.96 -5.95
CA GLY A 30 16.41 9.39 -6.75
C GLY A 30 16.63 7.90 -6.56
N THR A 31 15.79 7.19 -5.79
CA THR A 31 15.90 5.73 -5.59
C THR A 31 15.49 4.99 -6.87
N PRO A 32 16.30 4.05 -7.40
CA PRO A 32 15.94 3.27 -8.58
C PRO A 32 14.70 2.39 -8.35
N LEU A 33 13.83 2.34 -9.34
CA LEU A 33 12.69 1.43 -9.40
C LEU A 33 13.09 0.20 -10.21
N TRP A 34 13.05 -0.97 -9.58
CA TRP A 34 13.54 -2.22 -10.16
C TRP A 34 12.42 -3.16 -10.56
N LEU A 35 12.47 -3.65 -11.80
CA LEU A 35 11.61 -4.70 -12.34
C LEU A 35 12.42 -5.98 -12.54
N LEU A 36 12.04 -7.04 -11.83
CA LEU A 36 12.59 -8.39 -11.99
C LEU A 36 11.67 -9.17 -12.93
N SER A 37 12.17 -9.55 -14.09
CA SER A 37 11.46 -10.40 -15.05
C SER A 37 11.97 -11.83 -14.96
N VAL A 38 11.04 -12.81 -14.94
CA VAL A 38 11.34 -14.24 -14.84
C VAL A 38 10.54 -15.02 -15.89
N GLY A 39 11.23 -15.89 -16.68
CA GLY A 39 10.65 -16.63 -17.79
C GLY A 39 10.70 -15.87 -19.11
N HIS A 40 10.34 -16.56 -20.22
CA HIS A 40 10.47 -16.06 -21.60
C HIS A 40 9.18 -16.22 -22.42
N GLY A 41 8.04 -16.45 -21.78
CA GLY A 41 6.76 -16.64 -22.44
C GLY A 41 6.21 -15.35 -23.04
N SER A 42 5.33 -15.50 -24.02
CA SER A 42 4.70 -14.37 -24.73
C SER A 42 3.69 -13.61 -23.88
N ARG A 43 3.07 -14.27 -22.90
CA ARG A 43 2.05 -13.71 -22.01
C ARG A 43 2.71 -13.00 -20.83
N GLN A 44 2.39 -11.74 -20.64
CA GLN A 44 2.98 -10.94 -19.58
C GLN A 44 2.07 -10.93 -18.34
N ALA A 45 2.59 -11.33 -17.18
CA ALA A 45 1.97 -11.11 -15.88
C ALA A 45 2.78 -10.05 -15.13
N LEU A 46 2.10 -9.07 -14.52
CA LEU A 46 2.73 -8.00 -13.74
C LEU A 46 2.33 -8.13 -12.26
N VAL A 47 3.30 -8.07 -11.35
CA VAL A 47 3.05 -8.01 -9.91
C VAL A 47 3.73 -6.76 -9.37
N VAL A 48 2.97 -5.88 -8.73
CA VAL A 48 3.45 -4.62 -8.16
C VAL A 48 3.50 -4.75 -6.64
N ALA A 49 4.67 -4.53 -6.05
CA ALA A 49 4.85 -4.50 -4.60
C ALA A 49 5.09 -3.08 -4.11
N GLY A 50 4.73 -2.82 -2.85
CA GLY A 50 4.98 -1.56 -2.15
C GLY A 50 4.35 -0.33 -2.80
N PRO A 51 3.09 -0.37 -3.30
CA PRO A 51 2.40 0.83 -3.72
C PRO A 51 2.11 1.76 -2.54
N HIS A 52 1.96 1.18 -1.36
CA HIS A 52 1.83 1.91 -0.09
C HIS A 52 3.06 1.70 0.80
N ALA A 53 3.59 2.80 1.29
CA ALA A 53 4.82 2.88 2.06
C ALA A 53 4.85 2.01 3.33
N ASN A 54 3.69 1.85 3.98
CA ASN A 54 3.53 1.12 5.24
C ASN A 54 3.27 -0.39 5.07
N GLU A 55 3.28 -0.91 3.84
CA GLU A 55 2.87 -2.28 3.48
C GLU A 55 4.06 -3.11 2.93
N PRO A 56 5.03 -3.49 3.78
CA PRO A 56 6.33 -4.00 3.32
C PRO A 56 6.29 -5.44 2.80
N VAL A 57 5.22 -6.20 3.09
CA VAL A 57 5.18 -7.65 2.79
C VAL A 57 5.23 -7.96 1.30
N GLY A 58 4.73 -7.04 0.45
CA GLY A 58 4.72 -7.20 -1.00
C GLY A 58 6.12 -7.44 -1.59
N GLY A 59 7.14 -6.73 -1.10
CA GLY A 59 8.53 -6.92 -1.54
C GLY A 59 9.06 -8.34 -1.29
N ALA A 60 8.81 -8.90 -0.10
CA ALA A 60 9.17 -10.28 0.20
C ALA A 60 8.35 -11.28 -0.64
N THR A 61 7.09 -10.95 -0.95
CA THR A 61 6.22 -11.79 -1.76
C THR A 61 6.70 -11.89 -3.20
N VAL A 62 7.13 -10.78 -3.84
CA VAL A 62 7.63 -10.84 -5.22
C VAL A 62 8.92 -11.64 -5.34
N LEU A 63 9.83 -11.57 -4.36
CA LEU A 63 11.02 -12.43 -4.34
C LEU A 63 10.63 -13.91 -4.20
N ARG A 64 9.68 -14.22 -3.32
CA ARG A 64 9.16 -15.58 -3.15
C ARG A 64 8.46 -16.11 -4.41
N LEU A 65 7.72 -15.26 -5.13
CA LEU A 65 7.12 -15.60 -6.42
C LEU A 65 8.20 -15.90 -7.48
N ALA A 66 9.25 -15.07 -7.57
CA ALA A 66 10.35 -15.29 -8.48
C ALA A 66 10.99 -16.67 -8.27
N GLU A 67 11.30 -17.02 -7.01
CA GLU A 67 11.84 -18.33 -6.65
C GLU A 67 10.91 -19.48 -7.08
N ARG A 68 9.59 -19.33 -6.87
CA ARG A 68 8.60 -20.33 -7.27
C ARG A 68 8.50 -20.50 -8.76
N VAL A 69 8.50 -19.42 -9.52
CA VAL A 69 8.45 -19.45 -10.98
C VAL A 69 9.71 -20.12 -11.54
N LEU A 70 10.88 -19.84 -10.98
CA LEU A 70 12.14 -20.49 -11.37
C LEU A 70 12.20 -21.97 -10.99
N ALA A 71 11.48 -22.38 -9.96
CA ALA A 71 11.45 -23.76 -9.50
C ALA A 71 10.38 -24.63 -10.20
N ASP A 72 9.38 -24.01 -10.83
CA ASP A 72 8.24 -24.70 -11.45
C ASP A 72 8.00 -24.22 -12.89
N ALA A 73 8.56 -24.94 -13.86
CA ALA A 73 8.42 -24.64 -15.30
C ALA A 73 6.96 -24.54 -15.77
N ARG A 74 5.99 -25.12 -15.05
CA ARG A 74 4.56 -24.98 -15.37
C ARG A 74 4.06 -23.54 -15.22
N LEU A 75 4.75 -22.71 -14.42
CA LEU A 75 4.41 -21.30 -14.20
C LEU A 75 5.03 -20.36 -15.24
N SER A 76 6.06 -20.79 -15.95
CA SER A 76 6.76 -20.05 -17.02
C SER A 76 6.56 -20.69 -18.37
N GLU A 77 7.40 -21.67 -18.73
CA GLU A 77 7.38 -22.35 -20.05
C GLU A 77 6.03 -23.01 -20.33
N GLY A 78 5.53 -23.83 -19.41
CA GLY A 78 4.24 -24.52 -19.54
C GLY A 78 3.03 -23.59 -19.56
N ALA A 79 3.19 -22.35 -19.12
CA ALA A 79 2.16 -21.32 -19.21
C ALA A 79 2.35 -20.36 -20.39
N ASP A 80 3.47 -20.44 -21.10
CA ASP A 80 3.94 -19.43 -22.05
C ASP A 80 3.90 -18.03 -21.44
N ALA A 81 4.50 -17.88 -20.25
CA ALA A 81 4.40 -16.66 -19.46
C ALA A 81 5.75 -16.10 -19.04
N THR A 82 5.82 -14.77 -19.01
CA THR A 82 6.86 -13.99 -18.34
C THR A 82 6.25 -13.29 -17.14
N TRP A 83 6.86 -13.44 -15.98
CA TRP A 83 6.49 -12.77 -14.74
C TRP A 83 7.34 -11.53 -14.55
N ASN A 84 6.70 -10.38 -14.45
CA ASN A 84 7.33 -9.10 -14.25
C ASN A 84 6.98 -8.61 -12.85
N LEU A 85 7.97 -8.46 -11.99
CA LEU A 85 7.86 -8.26 -10.56
C LEU A 85 8.48 -6.91 -10.21
N LEU A 86 7.66 -5.88 -9.99
CA LEU A 86 8.12 -4.57 -9.51
C LEU A 86 8.40 -4.68 -8.01
N LEU A 87 9.65 -4.47 -7.59
CA LEU A 87 10.11 -4.79 -6.23
C LEU A 87 9.51 -3.85 -5.17
N CYS A 88 9.36 -2.57 -5.48
CA CYS A 88 8.76 -1.56 -4.60
C CYS A 88 8.40 -0.33 -5.42
N LEU A 89 7.14 0.08 -5.39
CA LEU A 89 6.66 1.25 -6.14
C LEU A 89 6.90 2.56 -5.38
N ASP A 90 6.77 2.58 -4.04
CA ASP A 90 7.11 3.72 -3.18
C ASP A 90 8.33 3.39 -2.29
N PRO A 91 9.56 3.39 -2.84
CA PRO A 91 10.75 3.08 -2.08
C PRO A 91 11.09 4.17 -1.06
N ASP A 92 10.80 5.43 -1.34
CA ASP A 92 11.12 6.56 -0.48
C ASP A 92 10.27 6.55 0.79
N GLY A 93 8.97 6.32 0.65
CA GLY A 93 8.07 6.15 1.79
C GLY A 93 8.34 4.85 2.55
N SER A 94 8.64 3.76 1.86
CA SER A 94 8.95 2.47 2.49
C SER A 94 10.16 2.55 3.41
N ARG A 95 11.22 3.30 3.05
CA ARG A 95 12.39 3.52 3.92
C ARG A 95 12.02 4.18 5.25
N ARG A 96 11.00 5.04 5.28
CA ARG A 96 10.53 5.67 6.52
C ARG A 96 9.84 4.69 7.47
N ASN A 97 9.33 3.58 6.94
CA ASN A 97 8.72 2.51 7.71
C ASN A 97 9.71 1.43 8.17
N GLU A 98 10.97 1.45 7.75
CA GLU A 98 11.93 0.38 8.07
C GLU A 98 12.24 0.26 9.57
N GLY A 99 12.02 1.30 10.37
CA GLY A 99 12.35 1.33 11.82
C GLY A 99 11.64 0.26 12.67
N TRP A 100 10.49 -0.27 12.24
CA TRP A 100 9.79 -1.32 12.97
C TRP A 100 10.06 -2.75 12.44
N LEU A 101 10.60 -2.89 11.21
CA LEU A 101 10.80 -4.19 10.55
C LEU A 101 11.71 -5.18 11.30
N PRO A 102 12.76 -4.75 12.03
CA PRO A 102 13.58 -5.68 12.82
C PRO A 102 12.83 -6.36 13.97
N GLY A 103 11.59 -5.92 14.29
CA GLY A 103 10.84 -6.39 15.47
C GLY A 103 11.29 -5.74 16.79
N PRO A 104 10.67 -6.06 17.92
CA PRO A 104 9.51 -6.94 18.00
C PRO A 104 8.28 -6.38 17.27
N TYR A 105 7.46 -7.27 16.70
CA TYR A 105 6.27 -6.89 15.94
C TYR A 105 5.11 -6.56 16.89
N SER A 106 5.04 -5.31 17.33
CA SER A 106 3.98 -4.77 18.17
C SER A 106 3.26 -3.61 17.48
N LEU A 107 1.96 -3.46 17.74
CA LEU A 107 1.16 -2.36 17.22
C LEU A 107 1.77 -0.99 17.59
N GLY A 108 2.17 -0.80 18.86
CA GLY A 108 2.74 0.46 19.30
C GLY A 108 4.03 0.83 18.56
N ARG A 109 4.93 -0.15 18.33
CA ARG A 109 6.13 0.09 17.53
C ARG A 109 5.79 0.39 16.08
N TYR A 110 4.84 -0.32 15.49
CA TYR A 110 4.39 -0.07 14.12
C TYR A 110 3.85 1.35 13.97
N PHE A 111 2.89 1.78 14.80
CA PHE A 111 2.28 3.10 14.65
C PHE A 111 3.25 4.25 14.97
N ARG A 112 4.19 4.11 15.90
CA ARG A 112 5.25 5.11 16.13
C ARG A 112 6.24 5.26 14.96
N ASN A 113 6.34 4.27 14.10
CA ASN A 113 7.14 4.31 12.87
C ASN A 113 6.27 4.39 11.61
N PHE A 114 4.96 4.61 11.76
CA PHE A 114 4.05 4.66 10.63
C PHE A 114 4.30 5.89 9.77
N PHE A 115 4.50 5.65 8.48
CA PHE A 115 4.53 6.71 7.47
C PHE A 115 3.73 6.25 6.24
N ARG A 116 2.86 7.13 5.77
CA ARG A 116 2.19 7.06 4.48
C ARG A 116 2.13 8.48 3.94
N PRO A 117 2.54 8.74 2.70
CA PRO A 117 2.44 10.08 2.13
C PRO A 117 0.98 10.53 2.01
N GLY A 118 0.77 11.84 1.85
CA GLY A 118 -0.54 12.40 1.57
C GLY A 118 -1.19 11.73 0.37
N PHE A 119 -2.51 11.81 0.26
CA PHE A 119 -3.28 11.07 -0.74
C PHE A 119 -2.78 11.30 -2.17
N LEU A 120 -2.54 12.56 -2.55
CA LEU A 120 -2.04 12.92 -3.89
C LEU A 120 -0.57 12.55 -4.13
N GLU A 121 0.15 12.15 -3.10
CA GLU A 121 1.55 11.74 -3.18
C GLU A 121 1.73 10.21 -3.14
N GLN A 122 0.64 9.44 -3.20
CA GLN A 122 0.67 7.99 -3.31
C GLN A 122 0.74 7.58 -4.78
N PRO A 123 1.72 6.72 -5.18
CA PRO A 123 2.01 6.51 -6.60
C PRO A 123 0.93 5.76 -7.38
N GLU A 124 -0.03 5.15 -6.73
CA GLU A 124 -1.08 4.41 -7.41
C GLU A 124 -2.25 5.26 -7.91
N TRP A 125 -2.35 6.51 -7.44
CA TRP A 125 -3.44 7.41 -7.83
C TRP A 125 -3.11 8.22 -9.07
N LEU A 126 -4.14 8.49 -9.89
CA LEU A 126 -4.07 9.24 -11.16
C LEU A 126 -5.08 10.39 -11.10
N PRO A 127 -4.89 11.41 -10.26
CA PRO A 127 -5.86 12.49 -10.11
C PRO A 127 -6.10 13.23 -11.43
N GLU A 128 -7.36 13.56 -11.74
CA GLU A 128 -7.77 14.28 -12.95
C GLU A 128 -7.04 15.61 -13.07
N GLY A 129 -6.70 15.99 -14.29
CA GLY A 129 -5.98 17.25 -14.58
C GLY A 129 -4.50 17.27 -14.18
N ALA A 130 -4.00 16.26 -13.48
CA ALA A 130 -2.63 16.19 -12.99
C ALA A 130 -1.64 15.49 -13.93
N ALA A 131 -1.99 15.30 -15.21
CA ALA A 131 -1.14 14.54 -16.16
C ALA A 131 0.31 15.05 -16.24
N GLY A 132 0.54 16.37 -16.09
CA GLY A 132 1.87 16.97 -16.05
C GLY A 132 2.57 16.92 -14.68
N ALA A 133 1.83 16.65 -13.60
CA ALA A 133 2.31 16.63 -12.22
C ALA A 133 2.37 15.20 -11.61
N ARG A 134 2.20 14.16 -12.45
CA ARG A 134 2.28 12.76 -11.98
C ARG A 134 3.64 12.46 -11.38
N LEU A 135 3.61 11.70 -10.29
CA LEU A 135 4.82 11.24 -9.63
C LEU A 135 5.71 10.44 -10.59
N PRO A 136 7.04 10.52 -10.48
CA PRO A 136 7.94 9.71 -11.28
C PRO A 136 7.66 8.20 -11.16
N GLU A 137 7.33 7.74 -9.96
CA GLU A 137 6.96 6.36 -9.66
C GLU A 137 5.71 5.93 -10.42
N THR A 138 4.68 6.78 -10.42
CA THR A 138 3.45 6.57 -11.18
C THR A 138 3.72 6.47 -12.67
N ARG A 139 4.52 7.40 -13.22
CA ARG A 139 4.89 7.39 -14.64
C ARG A 139 5.62 6.12 -15.03
N ALA A 140 6.59 5.70 -14.21
CA ALA A 140 7.33 4.47 -14.46
C ALA A 140 6.42 3.22 -14.48
N LEU A 141 5.43 3.14 -13.56
CA LEU A 141 4.48 2.04 -13.57
C LEU A 141 3.58 2.07 -14.81
N LEU A 142 3.07 3.25 -15.21
CA LEU A 142 2.24 3.39 -16.41
C LEU A 142 3.00 2.97 -17.67
N GLU A 143 4.26 3.37 -17.81
CA GLU A 143 5.14 2.98 -18.93
C GLU A 143 5.35 1.46 -18.96
N VAL A 144 5.59 0.83 -17.82
CA VAL A 144 5.69 -0.64 -17.70
C VAL A 144 4.37 -1.33 -18.09
N GLN A 145 3.22 -0.80 -17.65
CA GLN A 145 1.91 -1.35 -18.00
C GLN A 145 1.64 -1.25 -19.51
N ASP A 146 2.00 -0.14 -20.13
CA ASP A 146 1.80 0.09 -21.57
C ASP A 146 2.77 -0.72 -22.44
N GLU A 147 4.02 -0.87 -21.99
CA GLU A 147 5.03 -1.73 -22.64
C GLU A 147 4.59 -3.20 -22.59
N LEU A 148 4.30 -3.70 -21.40
CA LEU A 148 4.02 -5.13 -21.18
C LEU A 148 2.63 -5.54 -21.63
N ARG A 149 1.64 -4.66 -21.49
CA ARG A 149 0.20 -4.96 -21.69
C ARG A 149 -0.18 -6.28 -21.04
N PRO A 150 -0.01 -6.40 -19.70
CA PRO A 150 -0.15 -7.68 -19.03
C PRO A 150 -1.58 -8.21 -19.14
N PHE A 151 -1.76 -9.53 -19.25
CA PHE A 151 -3.08 -10.13 -19.16
C PHE A 151 -3.63 -10.14 -17.73
N LEU A 152 -2.72 -10.14 -16.75
CA LEU A 152 -3.00 -10.04 -15.31
C LEU A 152 -2.03 -9.06 -14.68
N GLN A 153 -2.55 -8.15 -13.87
CA GLN A 153 -1.81 -7.38 -12.89
C GLN A 153 -2.24 -7.80 -11.49
N CYS A 154 -1.28 -7.97 -10.56
CA CYS A 154 -1.57 -8.09 -9.14
C CYS A 154 -0.90 -6.94 -8.40
N SER A 155 -1.65 -6.13 -7.65
CA SER A 155 -1.12 -5.14 -6.72
C SER A 155 -1.11 -5.74 -5.32
N LEU A 156 0.06 -5.74 -4.67
CA LEU A 156 0.25 -6.38 -3.37
C LEU A 156 0.14 -5.34 -2.27
N HIS A 157 -0.92 -5.46 -1.49
CA HIS A 157 -1.29 -4.56 -0.41
C HIS A 157 -1.27 -5.24 0.95
N GLY A 158 -1.39 -4.47 2.01
CA GLY A 158 -1.45 -4.97 3.36
C GLY A 158 -2.40 -4.17 4.26
N VAL A 159 -3.25 -4.86 4.99
CA VAL A 159 -4.10 -4.26 6.00
C VAL A 159 -3.36 -4.22 7.34
N ASP A 160 -3.33 -3.06 7.99
CA ASP A 160 -2.69 -2.96 9.32
C ASP A 160 -3.31 -3.97 10.28
N VAL A 161 -4.64 -3.87 10.47
CA VAL A 161 -5.44 -4.71 11.35
C VAL A 161 -6.73 -5.08 10.62
N GLY A 162 -7.07 -6.37 10.58
CA GLY A 162 -8.29 -6.85 9.89
C GLY A 162 -8.20 -8.27 9.40
N GLY A 163 -8.70 -8.53 8.21
CA GLY A 163 -8.64 -9.81 7.50
C GLY A 163 -8.06 -9.69 6.10
N GLY A 164 -7.83 -10.81 5.46
CA GLY A 164 -7.39 -10.85 4.06
C GLY A 164 -8.58 -10.82 3.10
N PHE A 165 -8.44 -10.07 2.02
CA PHE A 165 -9.43 -9.99 0.94
C PHE A 165 -8.78 -9.68 -0.42
N VAL A 166 -9.58 -9.69 -1.47
CA VAL A 166 -9.13 -9.42 -2.84
C VAL A 166 -10.15 -8.54 -3.54
N GLU A 167 -9.65 -7.58 -4.30
CA GLU A 167 -10.44 -6.69 -5.15
C GLU A 167 -10.08 -6.94 -6.61
N LEU A 168 -11.07 -6.98 -7.48
CA LEU A 168 -10.91 -7.34 -8.89
C LEU A 168 -11.54 -6.29 -9.81
N THR A 169 -10.84 -5.87 -10.84
CA THR A 169 -11.43 -5.04 -11.92
C THR A 169 -12.33 -5.84 -12.84
N ARG A 170 -12.27 -7.17 -12.81
CA ARG A 170 -13.15 -8.11 -13.51
C ARG A 170 -13.21 -9.43 -12.77
N ASP A 171 -14.38 -10.08 -12.73
CA ASP A 171 -14.52 -11.37 -12.06
C ASP A 171 -13.57 -12.44 -12.61
N LEU A 172 -13.04 -13.23 -11.71
CA LEU A 172 -12.28 -14.46 -11.96
C LEU A 172 -13.02 -15.64 -11.31
N PRO A 173 -13.95 -16.27 -12.03
CA PRO A 173 -14.79 -17.33 -11.46
C PRO A 173 -13.98 -18.43 -10.78
N GLY A 174 -14.31 -18.69 -9.50
CA GLY A 174 -13.62 -19.66 -8.66
C GLY A 174 -12.49 -19.08 -7.79
N LEU A 175 -12.11 -17.81 -7.95
CA LEU A 175 -11.05 -17.20 -7.11
C LEU A 175 -11.48 -17.13 -5.64
N ALA A 176 -12.72 -16.73 -5.34
CA ALA A 176 -13.21 -16.64 -3.96
C ALA A 176 -13.07 -17.97 -3.19
N ARG A 177 -13.33 -19.11 -3.84
CA ARG A 177 -13.14 -20.44 -3.25
C ARG A 177 -11.67 -20.73 -2.94
N ARG A 178 -10.74 -20.33 -3.85
CA ARG A 178 -9.29 -20.51 -3.67
C ARG A 178 -8.75 -19.59 -2.57
N VAL A 179 -9.23 -18.35 -2.50
CA VAL A 179 -8.91 -17.40 -1.43
C VAL A 179 -9.36 -17.97 -0.09
N ALA A 180 -10.61 -18.43 0.02
CA ALA A 180 -11.14 -19.02 1.24
C ALA A 180 -10.33 -20.25 1.69
N HIS A 181 -9.96 -21.14 0.76
CA HIS A 181 -9.13 -22.30 1.06
C HIS A 181 -7.72 -21.90 1.56
N THR A 182 -7.11 -20.92 0.90
CA THR A 182 -5.78 -20.40 1.26
C THR A 182 -5.79 -19.76 2.64
N ALA A 183 -6.78 -18.89 2.90
CA ALA A 183 -6.96 -18.22 4.17
C ALA A 183 -7.14 -19.23 5.33
N ALA A 184 -8.02 -20.22 5.13
CA ALA A 184 -8.26 -21.29 6.12
C ALA A 184 -6.97 -22.10 6.44
N ARG A 185 -6.23 -22.52 5.41
CA ARG A 185 -4.95 -23.26 5.59
C ARG A 185 -3.90 -22.45 6.34
N LEU A 186 -3.87 -21.15 6.11
CA LEU A 186 -2.91 -20.25 6.74
C LEU A 186 -3.45 -19.62 8.03
N ARG A 187 -4.68 -19.95 8.44
CA ARG A 187 -5.36 -19.35 9.60
C ARG A 187 -5.32 -17.81 9.54
N ILE A 188 -5.58 -17.26 8.37
CA ILE A 188 -5.73 -15.83 8.14
C ILE A 188 -7.22 -15.54 8.11
N PRO A 189 -7.75 -14.62 8.94
CA PRO A 189 -9.16 -14.22 8.89
C PRO A 189 -9.50 -13.65 7.52
N ARG A 190 -10.70 -13.94 7.00
CA ARG A 190 -11.23 -13.36 5.77
C ARG A 190 -12.06 -12.13 6.09
N GLU A 191 -11.79 -11.02 5.46
CA GLU A 191 -12.57 -9.82 5.67
C GLU A 191 -13.86 -9.87 4.82
N LEU A 192 -15.01 -10.03 5.50
CA LEU A 192 -16.30 -10.17 4.84
C LEU A 192 -17.06 -8.85 4.66
N GLY A 193 -16.47 -7.74 5.07
CA GLY A 193 -17.04 -6.41 4.95
C GLY A 193 -15.99 -5.32 5.15
N PRO A 194 -14.88 -5.29 4.36
CA PRO A 194 -13.88 -4.27 4.51
C PRO A 194 -14.49 -2.89 4.23
N TYR A 195 -14.05 -1.90 5.00
CA TYR A 195 -14.50 -0.54 4.86
C TYR A 195 -14.29 0.01 3.43
N ASP A 196 -13.14 -0.28 2.85
CA ASP A 196 -12.73 0.22 1.53
C ASP A 196 -13.66 -0.27 0.41
N THR A 197 -14.38 -1.40 0.62
CA THR A 197 -15.30 -1.99 -0.35
C THR A 197 -16.77 -1.96 0.07
N LEU A 198 -17.13 -1.11 1.04
CA LEU A 198 -18.46 -1.11 1.66
C LEU A 198 -19.62 -1.01 0.63
N TYR A 199 -19.40 -0.29 -0.45
CA TYR A 199 -20.39 -0.09 -1.52
C TYR A 199 -20.13 -0.92 -2.78
N TRP A 200 -19.13 -1.80 -2.76
CA TRP A 200 -18.74 -2.55 -3.95
C TRP A 200 -19.49 -3.88 -4.07
N PRO A 201 -19.79 -4.32 -5.30
CA PRO A 201 -20.37 -5.65 -5.52
C PRO A 201 -19.44 -6.76 -4.97
N ARG A 202 -20.00 -7.70 -4.24
CA ARG A 202 -19.27 -8.85 -3.74
C ARG A 202 -19.34 -10.00 -4.74
N LEU A 203 -18.20 -10.47 -5.23
CA LEU A 203 -18.06 -11.63 -6.12
C LEU A 203 -18.04 -12.96 -5.37
N GLY A 204 -17.80 -12.90 -4.08
CA GLY A 204 -17.78 -14.04 -3.17
C GLY A 204 -17.22 -13.68 -1.79
N PRO A 205 -17.12 -14.63 -0.85
CA PRO A 205 -16.55 -14.33 0.45
C PRO A 205 -15.13 -13.77 0.35
N ALA A 206 -14.91 -12.54 0.86
CA ALA A 206 -13.65 -11.80 0.81
C ALA A 206 -13.12 -11.54 -0.61
N VAL A 207 -13.99 -11.45 -1.61
CA VAL A 207 -13.64 -11.03 -2.98
C VAL A 207 -14.67 -10.03 -3.48
N TYR A 208 -14.18 -8.87 -3.92
CA TYR A 208 -14.99 -7.71 -4.28
C TYR A 208 -14.68 -7.27 -5.70
N HIS A 209 -15.69 -6.67 -6.34
CA HIS A 209 -15.54 -6.08 -7.67
C HIS A 209 -15.34 -4.59 -7.54
N ILE A 210 -14.20 -4.09 -8.02
CA ILE A 210 -13.95 -2.66 -8.13
C ILE A 210 -14.93 -2.12 -9.16
N PRO A 211 -15.87 -1.22 -8.81
CA PRO A 211 -16.88 -0.75 -9.77
C PRO A 211 -16.21 0.05 -10.90
N PRO A 212 -16.71 -0.09 -12.14
CA PRO A 212 -16.27 0.79 -13.22
C PRO A 212 -16.71 2.24 -12.95
N PRO A 213 -16.01 3.22 -13.55
CA PRO A 213 -16.31 4.64 -13.35
C PRO A 213 -17.76 4.96 -13.71
N ARG A 214 -18.42 5.73 -12.84
CA ARG A 214 -19.70 6.34 -13.14
C ARG A 214 -19.56 7.86 -13.03
N PRO A 215 -19.75 8.62 -14.12
CA PRO A 215 -19.74 10.07 -14.04
C PRO A 215 -20.84 10.57 -13.10
N GLY A 216 -20.47 11.43 -12.13
CA GLY A 216 -21.43 12.23 -11.34
C GLY A 216 -21.83 11.67 -9.97
N ASP A 217 -21.23 10.62 -9.44
CA ASP A 217 -21.54 10.08 -8.12
C ASP A 217 -20.51 10.53 -7.07
N LEU A 218 -20.77 11.69 -6.45
CA LEU A 218 -19.87 12.30 -5.44
C LEU A 218 -19.73 11.47 -4.13
N ALA A 219 -20.69 10.60 -3.83
CA ALA A 219 -20.59 9.68 -2.70
C ALA A 219 -19.55 8.59 -2.91
N ALA A 220 -19.06 8.50 -4.12
CA ALA A 220 -18.01 7.65 -4.58
C ALA A 220 -16.61 8.24 -4.40
N ALA A 221 -16.40 9.33 -3.67
CA ALA A 221 -15.08 10.00 -3.62
C ALA A 221 -13.92 9.06 -3.25
N ILE A 222 -14.19 8.00 -2.48
CA ILE A 222 -13.22 6.94 -2.21
C ILE A 222 -13.27 5.86 -3.32
N THR A 223 -14.43 5.58 -3.90
CA THR A 223 -14.64 4.58 -4.95
C THR A 223 -14.37 5.14 -6.36
N GLU A 224 -14.60 6.41 -6.60
CA GLU A 224 -14.24 7.08 -7.86
C GLU A 224 -12.73 7.19 -8.03
N ALA A 225 -11.98 7.42 -6.95
CA ALA A 225 -10.53 7.42 -6.98
C ALA A 225 -9.95 6.06 -7.46
N ALA A 226 -10.63 4.93 -7.23
CA ALA A 226 -10.18 3.62 -7.70
C ALA A 226 -10.10 3.53 -9.23
N VAL A 227 -10.88 4.32 -9.94
CA VAL A 227 -10.87 4.41 -11.40
C VAL A 227 -9.68 5.19 -11.91
N GLU A 228 -9.35 6.27 -11.22
CA GLU A 228 -8.18 7.07 -11.49
C GLU A 228 -6.95 6.46 -10.79
N SER A 229 -6.80 5.17 -10.92
CA SER A 229 -5.73 4.40 -10.31
C SER A 229 -4.94 3.60 -11.33
N THR A 230 -3.73 3.24 -10.96
CA THR A 230 -2.90 2.31 -11.73
C THR A 230 -3.52 0.90 -11.82
N TRP A 231 -4.59 0.62 -11.06
CA TRP A 231 -5.34 -0.63 -11.14
C TRP A 231 -6.21 -0.70 -12.39
N TYR A 232 -6.83 0.42 -12.78
CA TYR A 232 -7.68 0.51 -13.97
C TYR A 232 -6.93 0.88 -15.25
N HIS A 233 -5.82 1.60 -15.14
CA HIS A 233 -5.06 2.03 -16.32
C HIS A 233 -4.78 0.90 -17.32
N PRO A 234 -4.33 -0.30 -16.92
CA PRO A 234 -4.06 -1.38 -17.87
C PRO A 234 -5.33 -2.09 -18.38
N HIS A 235 -6.52 -1.78 -17.83
CA HIS A 235 -7.79 -2.35 -18.29
C HIS A 235 -8.07 -2.08 -19.79
N ARG A 236 -7.61 -0.95 -20.32
CA ARG A 236 -7.63 -0.63 -21.76
C ARG A 236 -6.90 -1.65 -22.64
N HIS A 237 -6.00 -2.44 -22.08
CA HIS A 237 -5.30 -3.53 -22.77
C HIS A 237 -5.94 -4.89 -22.54
N GLY A 238 -7.11 -4.95 -21.88
CA GLY A 238 -7.79 -6.18 -21.51
C GLY A 238 -7.24 -6.85 -20.25
N THR A 239 -6.38 -6.18 -19.52
CA THR A 239 -5.81 -6.65 -18.25
C THR A 239 -6.89 -6.86 -17.20
N VAL A 240 -6.79 -7.92 -16.42
CA VAL A 240 -7.48 -8.05 -15.14
C VAL A 240 -6.53 -7.61 -14.05
N THR A 241 -6.95 -6.70 -13.19
CA THR A 241 -6.18 -6.35 -11.98
C THR A 241 -6.81 -7.01 -10.75
N ALA A 242 -5.95 -7.61 -9.92
CA ALA A 242 -6.27 -8.13 -8.61
C ALA A 242 -5.45 -7.37 -7.55
N VAL A 243 -6.12 -6.65 -6.66
CA VAL A 243 -5.53 -6.08 -5.46
C VAL A 243 -5.59 -7.14 -4.36
N VAL A 244 -4.47 -7.49 -3.76
CA VAL A 244 -4.37 -8.60 -2.81
C VAL A 244 -3.98 -8.08 -1.44
N GLU A 245 -4.97 -8.00 -0.57
CA GLU A 245 -4.84 -7.47 0.79
C GLU A 245 -4.50 -8.58 1.79
N ALA A 246 -3.34 -8.45 2.44
CA ALA A 246 -2.89 -9.37 3.49
C ALA A 246 -2.81 -8.65 4.84
N PRO A 247 -3.49 -9.15 5.90
CA PRO A 247 -3.46 -8.47 7.19
C PRO A 247 -2.13 -8.72 7.92
N MET A 248 -1.59 -7.65 8.55
CA MET A 248 -0.45 -7.76 9.45
C MET A 248 -0.91 -8.27 10.83
N TRP A 249 -1.99 -7.73 11.37
CA TRP A 249 -2.67 -8.22 12.57
C TRP A 249 -4.07 -8.70 12.21
N GLY A 250 -4.29 -10.01 12.35
CA GLY A 250 -5.58 -10.62 12.04
C GLY A 250 -6.59 -10.46 13.16
N VAL A 251 -7.86 -10.20 12.78
CA VAL A 251 -9.02 -10.10 13.68
C VAL A 251 -10.11 -11.05 13.22
N THR A 252 -10.50 -12.01 14.07
CA THR A 252 -11.52 -13.00 13.71
C THR A 252 -12.94 -12.42 13.58
N GLY A 253 -13.24 -11.32 14.26
CA GLY A 253 -14.54 -10.66 14.20
C GLY A 253 -14.97 -10.22 12.81
N VAL A 254 -14.01 -9.96 11.89
CA VAL A 254 -14.30 -9.56 10.50
C VAL A 254 -14.80 -10.71 9.61
N GLU A 255 -14.86 -11.95 10.13
CA GLU A 255 -15.46 -13.11 9.46
C GLU A 255 -16.93 -13.35 9.81
N ASN A 256 -17.52 -12.56 10.73
CA ASN A 256 -18.88 -12.80 11.21
C ASN A 256 -19.93 -12.11 10.30
N GLY A 257 -20.48 -12.86 9.38
CA GLY A 257 -21.54 -12.40 8.48
C GLY A 257 -22.96 -12.38 9.08
N ALA A 258 -23.13 -12.66 10.38
CA ALA A 258 -24.44 -12.64 11.02
C ALA A 258 -25.05 -11.23 11.08
N PRO A 259 -26.38 -11.09 11.12
CA PRO A 259 -27.04 -9.81 11.40
C PRO A 259 -26.59 -9.26 12.75
N PRO A 260 -26.36 -7.94 12.88
CA PRO A 260 -26.01 -7.31 14.14
C PRO A 260 -27.24 -7.21 15.04
N ALA A 261 -27.03 -7.18 16.36
CA ALA A 261 -28.12 -6.98 17.33
C ALA A 261 -28.69 -5.56 17.28
N ASP A 262 -27.82 -4.56 17.19
CA ASP A 262 -28.18 -3.14 17.08
C ASP A 262 -27.06 -2.40 16.31
N ALA A 263 -27.26 -2.21 15.00
CA ALA A 263 -26.29 -1.55 14.14
C ALA A 263 -26.19 -0.07 14.48
N ASP A 264 -27.32 0.60 14.75
CA ASP A 264 -27.36 2.04 14.96
C ASP A 264 -26.67 2.45 16.26
N ALA A 265 -26.91 1.73 17.36
CA ALA A 265 -26.18 1.98 18.61
C ALA A 265 -24.68 1.77 18.48
N PHE A 266 -24.28 0.76 17.70
CA PHE A 266 -22.87 0.51 17.42
C PHE A 266 -22.25 1.65 16.60
N LEU A 267 -22.90 2.06 15.52
CA LEU A 267 -22.44 3.15 14.64
C LEU A 267 -22.32 4.47 15.39
N ARG A 268 -23.32 4.84 16.24
CA ARG A 268 -23.21 6.02 17.13
C ARG A 268 -21.95 5.98 17.97
N THR A 269 -21.67 4.82 18.58
CA THR A 269 -20.48 4.65 19.43
C THR A 269 -19.20 4.84 18.64
N VAL A 270 -19.08 4.23 17.45
CA VAL A 270 -17.90 4.35 16.58
C VAL A 270 -17.73 5.80 16.11
N SER A 271 -18.80 6.45 15.65
CA SER A 271 -18.79 7.84 15.17
C SER A 271 -18.40 8.83 16.27
N HIS A 272 -18.99 8.69 17.45
CA HIS A 272 -18.63 9.52 18.62
C HIS A 272 -17.16 9.33 19.03
N THR A 273 -16.68 8.10 19.06
CA THR A 273 -15.29 7.80 19.36
C THR A 273 -14.35 8.45 18.34
N LEU A 274 -14.67 8.31 17.05
CA LEU A 274 -13.85 8.86 15.97
C LEU A 274 -13.79 10.39 16.00
N ARG A 275 -14.92 11.07 16.25
CA ARG A 275 -14.97 12.53 16.46
C ARG A 275 -14.17 12.96 17.69
N HIS A 276 -14.26 12.21 18.78
CA HIS A 276 -13.52 12.50 20.01
C HIS A 276 -12.01 12.41 19.76
N ASP A 277 -11.56 11.32 19.17
CA ASP A 277 -10.14 11.09 18.86
C ASP A 277 -9.60 12.16 17.90
N SER A 278 -10.38 12.53 16.87
CA SER A 278 -9.99 13.60 15.92
C SER A 278 -9.77 14.93 16.65
N ARG A 279 -10.68 15.34 17.54
CA ARG A 279 -10.52 16.60 18.29
C ARG A 279 -9.26 16.60 19.17
N ILE A 280 -8.92 15.48 19.79
CA ILE A 280 -7.67 15.37 20.57
C ILE A 280 -6.48 15.59 19.63
N LEU A 281 -6.45 14.93 18.48
CA LEU A 281 -5.35 15.04 17.52
C LEU A 281 -5.24 16.46 16.92
N GLU A 282 -6.37 17.12 16.64
CA GLU A 282 -6.41 18.52 16.21
C GLU A 282 -5.81 19.46 17.27
N GLN A 283 -6.16 19.26 18.55
CA GLN A 283 -5.60 20.05 19.66
C GLN A 283 -4.10 19.83 19.79
N LEU A 284 -3.63 18.59 19.65
CA LEU A 284 -2.18 18.30 19.68
C LEU A 284 -1.46 18.92 18.49
N LEU A 285 -2.02 18.81 17.29
CA LEU A 285 -1.47 19.47 16.10
C LEU A 285 -1.41 20.99 16.27
N ALA A 286 -2.46 21.63 16.80
CA ALA A 286 -2.48 23.07 17.03
C ALA A 286 -1.35 23.55 17.97
N ARG A 287 -0.94 22.71 18.94
CA ARG A 287 0.21 23.00 19.83
C ARG A 287 1.56 22.87 19.12
N ILE A 288 1.66 22.01 18.10
CA ILE A 288 2.90 21.75 17.36
C ILE A 288 3.06 22.70 16.17
N ARG A 289 1.95 23.03 15.49
CA ARG A 289 1.93 23.75 14.21
C ARG A 289 2.76 25.04 14.18
N PRO A 290 2.78 25.91 15.22
CA PRO A 290 3.60 27.11 15.21
C PRO A 290 5.10 26.82 15.06
N PHE A 291 5.59 25.74 15.66
CA PHE A 291 7.00 25.35 15.61
C PHE A 291 7.38 24.76 14.25
N VAL A 292 6.47 24.03 13.61
CA VAL A 292 6.67 23.46 12.27
C VAL A 292 6.64 24.54 11.19
N GLN A 293 5.71 25.50 11.28
CA GLN A 293 5.61 26.63 10.36
C GLN A 293 6.81 27.56 10.43
N GLY A 294 7.27 27.92 11.64
CA GLY A 294 8.48 28.71 11.82
C GLY A 294 9.71 28.03 11.20
N ALA A 295 9.83 26.73 11.36
CA ALA A 295 10.90 25.95 10.74
C ALA A 295 10.81 25.89 9.20
N THR A 296 9.58 25.95 8.64
CA THR A 296 9.37 26.02 7.17
C THR A 296 9.62 27.42 6.61
N GLU A 297 9.35 28.48 7.35
CA GLU A 297 9.59 29.86 6.95
C GLU A 297 11.07 30.22 6.93
N GLU A 298 11.85 29.78 7.92
CA GLU A 298 13.31 29.94 7.97
C GLU A 298 14.03 29.16 6.84
N GLY A 299 13.42 28.08 6.34
CA GLY A 299 13.86 27.30 5.17
C GLY A 299 13.25 27.75 3.84
N ALA A 300 12.23 28.62 3.86
CA ALA A 300 11.36 28.96 2.71
C ALA A 300 11.88 30.10 1.83
N GLY A 301 13.19 30.27 1.72
CA GLY A 301 13.75 30.91 0.52
C GLY A 301 13.55 30.09 -0.76
N VAL A 302 12.95 28.88 -0.67
CA VAL A 302 12.74 27.95 -1.76
C VAL A 302 11.28 27.51 -1.69
N GLY A 303 10.45 27.92 -2.65
CA GLY A 303 9.05 27.50 -2.73
C GLY A 303 8.94 25.98 -2.81
N LEU A 304 7.79 25.40 -2.42
CA LEU A 304 7.49 23.95 -2.44
C LEU A 304 7.85 23.26 -3.78
N ARG A 305 7.97 24.02 -4.88
CA ARG A 305 8.46 23.55 -6.20
C ARG A 305 9.99 23.43 -6.29
N ASP A 306 10.74 24.09 -5.40
CA ASP A 306 12.20 24.21 -5.46
C ASP A 306 12.91 23.40 -4.35
N ALA A 307 12.17 22.90 -3.36
CA ALA A 307 12.68 22.01 -2.30
C ALA A 307 12.99 20.57 -2.78
N TRP A 308 12.77 20.30 -4.07
CA TRP A 308 13.10 19.04 -4.71
C TRP A 308 14.51 19.12 -5.32
N PRO A 309 15.49 18.30 -4.89
CA PRO A 309 16.80 18.30 -5.53
C PRO A 309 16.65 17.89 -7.00
N ARG A 310 17.05 18.80 -7.92
CA ARG A 310 17.22 18.45 -9.33
C ARG A 310 18.31 17.38 -9.43
N PRO A 311 18.18 16.38 -10.31
CA PRO A 311 19.25 15.42 -10.52
C PRO A 311 20.49 16.18 -10.95
N ALA A 312 21.54 16.10 -10.12
CA ALA A 312 22.86 16.57 -10.51
C ALA A 312 23.30 15.74 -11.72
N ALA A 313 23.79 16.44 -12.75
CA ALA A 313 24.47 15.80 -13.86
C ALA A 313 25.66 15.02 -13.29
N ASP A 314 25.78 13.75 -13.68
CA ASP A 314 26.84 12.84 -13.27
C ASP A 314 28.22 13.47 -13.40
N PRO A 315 29.02 13.55 -12.33
CA PRO A 315 30.45 13.53 -12.43
C PRO A 315 30.96 12.13 -12.05
N ILE A 316 31.51 11.48 -13.02
CA ILE A 316 32.37 10.29 -12.83
C ILE A 316 33.54 10.70 -11.93
N GLY A 317 33.69 10.05 -10.79
CA GLY A 317 34.96 9.99 -10.08
C GLY A 317 34.95 10.43 -8.61
N ALA A 318 35.03 9.46 -7.74
CA ALA A 318 35.89 9.23 -6.59
C ALA A 318 35.13 8.60 -5.41
N PRO A 319 35.72 7.63 -4.69
CA PRO A 319 35.02 6.86 -3.65
C PRO A 319 34.99 7.63 -2.33
N ALA A 320 33.80 7.83 -1.78
CA ALA A 320 33.64 8.26 -0.39
C ALA A 320 33.52 7.00 0.48
N ARG A 321 34.44 6.86 1.43
CA ARG A 321 34.35 5.88 2.53
C ARG A 321 33.26 6.35 3.49
N ASP A 322 32.12 5.70 3.47
CA ASP A 322 31.08 5.93 4.48
C ASP A 322 31.19 4.87 5.58
N THR A 323 31.71 5.32 6.72
CA THR A 323 31.54 4.64 8.00
C THR A 323 30.03 4.64 8.33
N ILE A 324 29.49 3.46 8.63
CA ILE A 324 28.09 3.30 9.08
C ILE A 324 27.93 4.10 10.38
N ASP A 325 27.33 5.28 10.27
CA ASP A 325 26.93 6.08 11.42
C ASP A 325 25.60 5.53 11.96
N THR A 326 25.64 4.88 13.12
CA THR A 326 24.49 4.30 13.82
C THR A 326 23.68 5.34 14.61
N ARG A 327 23.93 6.63 14.46
CA ARG A 327 23.14 7.68 15.10
C ARG A 327 21.80 7.84 14.40
N PRO A 328 20.70 8.09 15.17
CA PRO A 328 19.44 8.44 14.55
C PRO A 328 19.65 9.69 13.69
N ARG A 329 19.36 9.58 12.38
CA ARG A 329 19.46 10.71 11.46
C ARG A 329 18.53 11.81 11.96
N THR A 330 19.09 12.94 12.31
CA THR A 330 18.34 14.17 12.59
C THR A 330 17.61 14.53 11.29
N LEU A 331 16.28 14.44 11.30
CA LEU A 331 15.48 14.79 10.13
C LEU A 331 15.65 16.29 9.84
N VAL A 332 15.93 16.63 8.60
CA VAL A 332 16.05 18.00 8.13
C VAL A 332 14.65 18.64 8.08
N VAL A 333 14.54 19.93 8.34
CA VAL A 333 13.28 20.73 8.31
C VAL A 333 12.34 20.40 7.13
N PRO A 334 12.81 20.14 5.89
CA PRO A 334 11.97 19.68 4.78
C PRO A 334 11.18 18.41 5.05
N ASP A 335 11.66 17.52 5.92
CA ASP A 335 10.96 16.29 6.26
C ASP A 335 9.78 16.50 7.21
N ALA A 336 9.84 17.52 8.07
CA ALA A 336 8.70 17.88 8.93
C ALA A 336 7.51 18.38 8.10
N ALA A 337 7.75 19.18 7.06
CA ALA A 337 6.70 19.65 6.15
C ALA A 337 6.00 18.49 5.41
N ARG A 338 6.75 17.44 5.04
CA ARG A 338 6.18 16.24 4.39
C ARG A 338 5.34 15.38 5.33
N LEU A 339 5.61 15.43 6.64
CA LEU A 339 4.79 14.74 7.63
C LEU A 339 3.50 15.50 7.95
N LEU A 340 3.50 16.82 7.78
CA LEU A 340 2.33 17.65 8.06
C LEU A 340 1.19 17.42 7.07
N ALA A 341 1.49 17.34 5.77
CA ALA A 341 0.47 17.17 4.73
C ALA A 341 -0.42 15.93 4.95
N PRO A 342 0.12 14.70 5.18
CA PRO A 342 -0.74 13.56 5.46
C PRO A 342 -1.48 13.65 6.80
N VAL A 343 -0.97 14.36 7.81
CA VAL A 343 -1.74 14.64 9.03
C VAL A 343 -2.96 15.52 8.72
N ASP A 344 -2.77 16.58 7.95
CA ASP A 344 -3.86 17.47 7.54
C ASP A 344 -4.90 16.71 6.69
N ASP A 345 -4.46 15.84 5.77
CA ASP A 345 -5.36 14.99 4.96
C ASP A 345 -6.25 14.11 5.84
N TYR A 346 -5.66 13.41 6.84
CA TYR A 346 -6.45 12.57 7.75
C TYR A 346 -7.42 13.38 8.59
N LEU A 347 -6.97 14.50 9.19
CA LEU A 347 -7.83 15.34 10.04
C LEU A 347 -8.95 16.02 9.25
N LEU A 348 -8.74 16.27 7.95
CA LEU A 348 -9.79 16.77 7.05
C LEU A 348 -10.88 15.72 6.79
N VAL A 349 -10.49 14.45 6.61
CA VAL A 349 -11.41 13.38 6.20
C VAL A 349 -12.17 12.76 7.38
N ILE A 350 -11.51 12.61 8.54
CA ILE A 350 -12.07 11.92 9.71
C ILE A 350 -13.45 12.45 10.16
N PRO A 351 -13.68 13.77 10.30
CA PRO A 351 -14.99 14.29 10.73
C PRO A 351 -16.12 13.91 9.76
N GLY A 352 -15.86 14.05 8.44
CA GLY A 352 -16.85 13.71 7.41
C GLY A 352 -17.21 12.21 7.41
N LEU A 353 -16.24 11.34 7.67
CA LEU A 353 -16.49 9.90 7.82
C LEU A 353 -17.29 9.58 9.09
N ALA A 354 -16.98 10.25 10.19
CA ALA A 354 -17.72 10.07 11.43
C ALA A 354 -19.18 10.51 11.26
N ASP A 355 -19.44 11.60 10.53
CA ASP A 355 -20.77 12.06 10.21
C ASP A 355 -21.50 11.10 9.27
N ALA A 356 -20.82 10.56 8.25
CA ALA A 356 -21.40 9.61 7.32
C ALA A 356 -21.77 8.25 7.97
N TRP A 357 -21.14 7.90 9.07
CA TRP A 357 -21.44 6.65 9.80
C TRP A 357 -22.45 6.84 10.93
N ASP A 358 -22.74 8.08 11.33
CA ASP A 358 -23.67 8.36 12.42
C ASP A 358 -25.12 8.32 11.91
N PRO A 359 -25.97 7.39 12.40
CA PRO A 359 -27.34 7.27 11.94
C PRO A 359 -28.23 8.48 12.30
N ASP A 360 -27.78 9.30 13.25
CA ASP A 360 -28.54 10.48 13.70
C ASP A 360 -28.14 11.78 12.96
N VAL A 361 -27.13 11.71 12.08
CA VAL A 361 -26.65 12.86 11.29
C VAL A 361 -27.16 12.75 9.86
N ASP A 362 -28.00 13.68 9.44
CA ASP A 362 -28.36 13.83 8.04
C ASP A 362 -27.28 14.62 7.31
N THR A 363 -26.41 13.90 6.61
CA THR A 363 -25.34 14.53 5.80
C THR A 363 -25.80 15.06 4.46
N GLY A 364 -27.07 14.84 4.09
CA GLY A 364 -27.56 15.07 2.73
C GLY A 364 -26.83 14.22 1.68
N ALA A 365 -26.07 13.21 2.12
CA ALA A 365 -25.30 12.36 1.24
C ALA A 365 -26.21 11.56 0.31
N ALA A 366 -25.84 11.51 -0.97
CA ALA A 366 -26.62 10.83 -2.00
C ALA A 366 -26.71 9.31 -1.77
N ARG A 367 -25.93 8.74 -0.84
CA ARG A 367 -25.88 7.29 -0.66
C ARG A 367 -25.85 6.90 0.84
N PRO A 368 -26.94 6.36 1.38
CA PRO A 368 -26.96 5.82 2.75
C PRO A 368 -26.06 4.59 2.85
N LEU A 369 -25.65 4.26 4.09
CA LEU A 369 -24.95 3.01 4.37
C LEU A 369 -25.77 1.81 3.86
N PRO A 370 -25.14 0.83 3.21
CA PRO A 370 -25.83 -0.40 2.79
C PRO A 370 -26.24 -1.22 4.01
N PRO A 371 -27.11 -2.23 3.88
CA PRO A 371 -27.41 -3.16 4.97
C PRO A 371 -26.13 -3.78 5.54
N LEU A 372 -25.85 -3.53 6.81
CA LEU A 372 -24.63 -3.96 7.49
C LEU A 372 -24.84 -5.32 8.19
N ASN A 373 -23.79 -6.14 8.21
CA ASN A 373 -23.67 -7.31 9.06
C ASN A 373 -22.60 -7.05 10.14
N THR A 374 -22.42 -8.00 11.06
CA THR A 374 -21.45 -7.88 12.15
C THR A 374 -20.01 -7.68 11.66
N ALA A 375 -19.62 -8.28 10.52
CA ALA A 375 -18.30 -8.08 9.93
C ALA A 375 -18.10 -6.62 9.46
N HIS A 376 -19.12 -6.00 8.84
CA HIS A 376 -19.07 -4.58 8.45
C HIS A 376 -18.88 -3.69 9.69
N LEU A 377 -19.63 -3.93 10.77
CA LEU A 377 -19.49 -3.16 12.00
C LEU A 377 -18.08 -3.31 12.61
N ALA A 378 -17.55 -4.53 12.65
CA ALA A 378 -16.18 -4.77 13.10
C ALA A 378 -15.16 -4.01 12.23
N ALA A 379 -15.32 -4.05 10.90
CA ALA A 379 -14.45 -3.34 9.97
C ALA A 379 -14.52 -1.81 10.13
N LEU A 380 -15.71 -1.23 10.32
CA LEU A 380 -15.89 0.21 10.58
C LEU A 380 -15.22 0.63 11.89
N ARG A 381 -15.37 -0.16 12.98
CA ARG A 381 -14.64 0.09 14.24
C ARG A 381 -13.13 0.06 14.04
N ILE A 382 -12.64 -0.96 13.32
CA ILE A 382 -11.22 -1.09 13.00
C ILE A 382 -10.75 0.09 12.15
N ALA A 383 -11.51 0.48 11.12
CA ALA A 383 -11.18 1.60 10.25
C ALA A 383 -11.11 2.93 11.03
N GLY A 384 -12.08 3.22 11.88
CA GLY A 384 -12.06 4.42 12.72
C GLY A 384 -10.84 4.48 13.63
N ARG A 385 -10.52 3.38 14.31
CA ARG A 385 -9.33 3.31 15.17
C ARG A 385 -8.02 3.37 14.35
N ARG A 386 -7.99 2.79 13.15
CA ARG A 386 -6.86 2.86 12.21
C ARG A 386 -6.56 4.29 11.79
N LEU A 387 -7.58 5.08 11.45
CA LEU A 387 -7.42 6.48 11.08
C LEU A 387 -6.82 7.30 12.23
N ALA A 388 -7.35 7.16 13.44
CA ALA A 388 -6.83 7.83 14.63
C ALA A 388 -5.37 7.45 14.91
N LEU A 389 -5.02 6.15 14.90
CA LEU A 389 -3.67 5.66 15.15
C LEU A 389 -2.66 6.08 14.08
N ARG A 390 -3.04 6.08 12.80
CA ARG A 390 -2.19 6.55 11.71
C ARG A 390 -1.88 8.04 11.87
N THR A 391 -2.89 8.84 12.18
CA THR A 391 -2.72 10.27 12.44
C THR A 391 -1.83 10.51 13.66
N ALA A 392 -2.05 9.79 14.77
CA ALA A 392 -1.20 9.89 15.96
C ALA A 392 0.26 9.50 15.68
N GLY A 393 0.48 8.44 14.88
CA GLY A 393 1.80 8.00 14.47
C GLY A 393 2.53 9.05 13.61
N LEU A 394 1.84 9.66 12.65
CA LEU A 394 2.38 10.76 11.84
C LEU A 394 2.69 11.99 12.69
N LEU A 395 1.81 12.37 13.63
CA LEU A 395 2.06 13.45 14.59
C LEU A 395 3.27 13.14 15.47
N TYR A 396 3.36 11.90 15.96
CA TYR A 396 4.52 11.46 16.74
C TYR A 396 5.83 11.68 15.98
N GLN A 397 5.88 11.21 14.72
CA GLN A 397 7.04 11.40 13.87
C GLN A 397 7.30 12.88 13.54
N LEU A 398 6.25 13.68 13.34
CA LEU A 398 6.36 15.11 13.08
C LEU A 398 7.03 15.82 14.26
N VAL A 399 6.63 15.50 15.50
CA VAL A 399 7.24 16.07 16.71
C VAL A 399 8.70 15.64 16.86
N VAL A 400 8.97 14.34 16.65
CA VAL A 400 10.36 13.83 16.70
C VAL A 400 11.24 14.52 15.64
N ALA A 401 10.71 14.69 14.42
CA ALA A 401 11.43 15.34 13.33
C ALA A 401 11.69 16.83 13.57
N SER A 402 10.74 17.54 14.18
CA SER A 402 10.89 18.98 14.46
C SER A 402 11.88 19.26 15.60
N GLY A 403 12.29 18.25 16.35
CA GLY A 403 13.16 18.41 17.54
C GLY A 403 12.51 19.20 18.69
N HIS A 404 11.22 19.51 18.60
CA HIS A 404 10.51 20.42 19.50
C HIS A 404 9.42 19.70 20.29
N ASP A 405 9.80 19.01 21.35
CA ASP A 405 8.84 18.54 22.36
C ASP A 405 8.63 19.57 23.50
N GLN A 406 8.90 20.85 23.25
CA GLN A 406 8.73 21.91 24.24
C GLN A 406 7.28 22.05 24.76
N ALA A 407 6.33 21.47 24.05
CA ALA A 407 4.93 21.50 24.42
C ALA A 407 4.45 20.27 25.22
N GLY A 408 5.34 19.30 25.52
CA GLY A 408 4.99 18.06 26.22
C GLY A 408 3.98 17.18 25.45
N VAL A 409 4.04 17.19 24.11
CA VAL A 409 3.08 16.47 23.24
C VAL A 409 3.47 15.01 23.08
N LEU A 410 4.77 14.69 23.06
CA LEU A 410 5.24 13.30 22.88
C LEU A 410 4.72 12.34 23.97
N PRO A 411 4.78 12.65 25.28
CA PRO A 411 4.23 11.75 26.30
C PRO A 411 2.71 11.52 26.15
N GLU A 412 1.99 12.53 25.69
CA GLU A 412 0.55 12.43 25.46
C GLU A 412 0.25 11.54 24.24
N LEU A 413 0.99 11.71 23.14
CA LEU A 413 0.89 10.85 21.96
C LEU A 413 1.29 9.40 22.28
N ASP A 414 2.34 9.18 23.06
CA ASP A 414 2.76 7.85 23.52
C ASP A 414 1.64 7.14 24.26
N ARG A 415 1.01 7.82 25.23
CA ARG A 415 -0.10 7.31 26.00
C ARG A 415 -1.30 6.96 25.09
N LEU A 416 -1.69 7.85 24.20
CA LEU A 416 -2.80 7.64 23.27
C LEU A 416 -2.55 6.46 22.33
N ILE A 417 -1.35 6.36 21.75
CA ILE A 417 -0.98 5.24 20.89
C ILE A 417 -1.07 3.92 21.67
N ASP A 418 -0.57 3.87 22.89
CA ASP A 418 -0.60 2.66 23.72
C ASP A 418 -2.03 2.25 24.11
N GLU A 419 -2.88 3.21 24.50
CA GLU A 419 -4.30 2.99 24.81
C GLU A 419 -5.07 2.49 23.57
N TRP A 420 -4.89 3.14 22.43
CA TRP A 420 -5.58 2.75 21.20
C TRP A 420 -5.07 1.44 20.62
N CYS A 421 -3.79 1.12 20.79
CA CYS A 421 -3.25 -0.20 20.46
C CYS A 421 -3.78 -1.29 21.39
N ALA A 422 -4.04 -0.96 22.67
CA ALA A 422 -4.68 -1.88 23.60
C ALA A 422 -6.13 -2.19 23.17
N ASP A 423 -6.89 -1.20 22.68
CA ASP A 423 -8.22 -1.44 22.11
C ASP A 423 -8.19 -2.43 20.94
N TYR A 424 -7.20 -2.35 20.04
CA TYR A 424 -7.03 -3.35 18.99
C TYR A 424 -6.69 -4.74 19.55
N ARG A 425 -5.73 -4.83 20.49
CA ARG A 425 -5.26 -6.09 21.03
C ARG A 425 -6.34 -6.78 21.88
N ASP A 426 -6.97 -6.03 22.76
CA ASP A 426 -7.85 -6.54 23.80
C ASP A 426 -9.34 -6.41 23.41
N GLY A 427 -9.72 -5.32 22.78
CA GLY A 427 -11.09 -5.05 22.32
C GLY A 427 -11.45 -5.74 21.00
N CYS A 428 -10.52 -5.82 20.04
CA CYS A 428 -10.76 -6.48 18.76
C CYS A 428 -10.10 -7.86 18.64
N GLY A 429 -9.24 -8.24 19.59
CA GLY A 429 -8.52 -9.52 19.55
C GLY A 429 -7.46 -9.60 18.45
N ALA A 430 -6.87 -8.46 18.06
CA ALA A 430 -5.84 -8.41 17.01
C ALA A 430 -4.61 -9.25 17.36
N ARG A 431 -4.16 -10.10 16.45
CA ARG A 431 -3.01 -10.98 16.63
C ARG A 431 -2.08 -10.91 15.43
N TRP A 432 -0.79 -10.78 15.69
CA TRP A 432 0.25 -10.74 14.65
C TRP A 432 0.22 -11.99 13.78
N ILE A 433 0.23 -11.78 12.47
CA ILE A 433 0.39 -12.83 11.47
C ILE A 433 1.84 -12.80 11.00
N SER A 434 2.55 -13.92 11.16
CA SER A 434 3.97 -13.96 10.77
C SER A 434 4.17 -13.57 9.30
N VAL A 435 5.27 -12.88 9.00
CA VAL A 435 5.63 -12.47 7.62
C VAL A 435 5.55 -13.64 6.66
N ALA A 436 6.05 -14.83 7.07
CA ALA A 436 5.99 -16.02 6.24
C ALA A 436 4.56 -16.43 5.84
N ARG A 437 3.58 -16.25 6.75
CA ARG A 437 2.15 -16.54 6.45
C ARG A 437 1.54 -15.47 5.53
N GLN A 438 1.89 -14.21 5.71
CA GLN A 438 1.44 -13.10 4.84
C GLN A 438 1.98 -13.30 3.42
N VAL A 439 3.29 -13.57 3.27
CA VAL A 439 3.96 -13.87 1.99
C VAL A 439 3.33 -15.09 1.31
N GLU A 440 3.08 -16.16 2.08
CA GLU A 440 2.48 -17.37 1.54
C GLU A 440 1.03 -17.14 1.07
N TYR A 441 0.27 -16.31 1.82
CA TYR A 441 -1.09 -15.94 1.44
C TYR A 441 -1.10 -15.16 0.12
N GLN A 442 -0.36 -14.05 0.04
CA GLN A 442 -0.30 -13.26 -1.19
C GLN A 442 0.19 -14.11 -2.37
N SER A 443 1.28 -14.88 -2.20
CA SER A 443 1.82 -15.74 -3.26
C SER A 443 0.78 -16.73 -3.80
N ARG A 444 0.01 -17.41 -2.91
CA ARG A 444 -1.02 -18.37 -3.33
C ARG A 444 -2.20 -17.71 -4.01
N VAL A 445 -2.60 -16.52 -3.55
CA VAL A 445 -3.68 -15.76 -4.18
C VAL A 445 -3.26 -15.30 -5.56
N VAL A 446 -2.05 -14.74 -5.72
CA VAL A 446 -1.48 -14.33 -7.01
C VAL A 446 -1.42 -15.51 -7.98
N LEU A 447 -0.90 -16.65 -7.56
CA LEU A 447 -0.84 -17.86 -8.41
C LEU A 447 -2.25 -18.35 -8.79
N SER A 448 -3.21 -18.26 -7.88
CA SER A 448 -4.61 -18.62 -8.16
C SER A 448 -5.25 -17.68 -9.18
N ALA A 449 -5.02 -16.37 -9.05
CA ALA A 449 -5.47 -15.37 -10.02
C ALA A 449 -4.81 -15.59 -11.40
N PHE A 450 -3.51 -15.85 -11.42
CA PHE A 450 -2.76 -16.17 -12.64
C PHE A 450 -3.35 -17.38 -13.38
N GLU A 451 -3.56 -18.49 -12.69
CA GLU A 451 -4.13 -19.69 -13.32
C GLU A 451 -5.53 -19.46 -13.89
N LEU A 452 -6.37 -18.66 -13.21
CA LEU A 452 -7.73 -18.37 -13.66
C LEU A 452 -7.72 -17.36 -14.80
N ALA A 453 -6.99 -16.26 -14.68
CA ALA A 453 -6.91 -15.23 -15.71
C ALA A 453 -6.32 -15.79 -17.03
N ARG A 454 -5.32 -16.65 -16.94
CA ARG A 454 -4.68 -17.30 -18.10
C ARG A 454 -5.66 -18.05 -18.98
N ARG A 455 -6.72 -18.64 -18.42
CA ARG A 455 -7.73 -19.41 -19.17
C ARG A 455 -8.58 -18.53 -20.09
N HIS A 456 -8.69 -17.25 -19.76
CA HIS A 456 -9.51 -16.27 -20.46
C HIS A 456 -8.68 -15.27 -21.29
N ALA A 457 -7.34 -15.33 -21.18
CA ALA A 457 -6.47 -14.45 -21.93
C ALA A 457 -6.32 -14.91 -23.38
N PRO A 458 -6.46 -14.02 -24.40
CA PRO A 458 -6.19 -14.36 -25.79
C PRO A 458 -4.74 -14.77 -25.96
N VAL A 459 -4.49 -15.82 -26.75
CA VAL A 459 -3.13 -16.21 -27.18
C VAL A 459 -2.69 -15.17 -28.22
N ARG A 460 -1.64 -14.40 -27.90
CA ARG A 460 -1.02 -13.50 -28.89
C ARG A 460 -0.20 -14.34 -29.87
N SER A 461 -0.41 -14.17 -31.18
CA SER A 461 0.47 -14.72 -32.21
C SER A 461 1.87 -14.12 -32.05
N ARG A 462 2.89 -14.98 -32.10
CA ARG A 462 4.31 -14.57 -32.15
C ARG A 462 4.59 -13.84 -33.48
N SER A 463 4.28 -12.55 -33.55
CA SER A 463 4.76 -11.69 -34.63
C SER A 463 5.62 -10.59 -33.99
N GLY A 464 6.93 -10.77 -34.08
CA GLY A 464 7.95 -9.81 -33.63
C GLY A 464 8.63 -10.24 -32.33
N GLU A 465 9.74 -10.96 -32.42
CA GLU A 465 10.70 -11.09 -31.35
C GLU A 465 11.31 -9.71 -31.05
N PRO A 466 11.22 -9.17 -29.84
CA PRO A 466 12.23 -8.26 -29.38
C PRO A 466 13.42 -9.12 -28.99
N GLY A 467 14.39 -9.24 -29.88
CA GLY A 467 15.69 -9.80 -29.55
C GLY A 467 16.22 -9.12 -28.30
N TRP A 468 16.65 -9.88 -27.33
CA TRP A 468 17.38 -9.40 -26.16
C TRP A 468 18.67 -8.76 -26.65
N GLY A 469 18.67 -7.44 -26.89
CA GLY A 469 19.88 -6.69 -27.11
C GLY A 469 20.81 -6.90 -25.90
N THR A 470 22.01 -7.37 -26.16
CA THR A 470 23.08 -7.46 -25.17
C THR A 470 23.54 -6.07 -24.79
N GLU A 471 22.84 -5.40 -23.88
CA GLU A 471 23.46 -4.30 -23.13
C GLU A 471 24.32 -4.90 -22.01
N PRO A 472 25.54 -4.41 -21.83
CA PRO A 472 26.46 -4.97 -20.83
C PRO A 472 25.90 -4.78 -19.43
N ALA A 473 26.02 -5.83 -18.61
CA ALA A 473 25.74 -5.78 -17.19
C ALA A 473 26.50 -4.60 -16.56
N VAL A 474 25.78 -3.71 -15.91
CA VAL A 474 26.39 -2.66 -15.09
C VAL A 474 27.15 -3.37 -13.96
N PRO A 475 28.49 -3.20 -13.85
CA PRO A 475 29.23 -3.80 -12.77
C PRO A 475 28.79 -3.16 -11.46
N MET A 476 28.27 -3.98 -10.55
CA MET A 476 28.15 -3.62 -9.14
C MET A 476 29.56 -3.51 -8.57
N HIS A 477 30.02 -2.30 -8.32
CA HIS A 477 31.23 -2.12 -7.53
C HIS A 477 30.98 -2.66 -6.13
N GLN A 478 31.79 -3.68 -5.78
CA GLN A 478 32.06 -4.06 -4.40
C GLN A 478 32.87 -2.93 -3.77
N GLU A 479 32.34 -2.36 -2.73
CA GLU A 479 33.06 -1.99 -1.52
C GLU A 479 32.11 -2.11 -0.33
#